data_61f62ef5770c0a7e1764810c1b70508c
#
_entry.id   61f62ef5770c0a7e1764810c1b70508c
#
_cell.length_a   1.000
_cell.length_b   1.000
_cell.length_c   1.000
_cell.angle_alpha   90.00
_cell.angle_beta   90.00
_cell.angle_gamma   90.00
#
_symmetry.space_group_name_H-M   'P 1'
#
loop_
_entity.id
_entity.type
_entity.pdbx_description
1 polymer ?
#
loop_
_entity_poly.entity_id
_entity_poly.type
_entity_poly.pdbx_seq_one_letter_code
_entity_poly.pdbx_strand_id
1 'polypeptide(L)'
;MPHAKGDFIKKHGIAILRVNGNGFDFNSSDQKLSKLFFMMALPEETPSNSHIKAISYLSNTFSNNILRHELMSTNNEDRFLEIIMSNDNINESNNLNTKKDFILAVTACPVGIAHTYMAAESLKKAALELNINIKVETNGSSGTENPITEEEIKNAKGIIIASGKTINKERFSGKPLIEVGVKDGIHKAKELIQTILKNEAQIYNKSNANTTAKKPKQNQRTGIYKHLMNGVSFMLPFVVSGGIIIAISFMFGIKAFDINDPSYNKIADILMQIGGGSAFALMIPILAGYISFSIAERPGLAPGMITGLMMSNGNAGFLGGILAGFISGYITLIVKKISDKIIPSNLRGINPVLTYPFLSVIISGILIYVTLSPISFINESITNMLNQLSGTNMAILGALLGGMMAIDMGGPVNKAAYAFGIAMITAKNYIPHASIMAGGMIPPIGIAIATSLFKNRFSKEERESGKVCYFLGACFITEGVIPFAASDPLRVIPACILGSSLGGFISALFKVEVIAPHGGIFILPIVANPLMWIISILAGSIITAILIGFLKKNIIQEYKLNSLYS
;
A
#
# COMPACT_ATOMS: atom_id res chain seq x y z
N MET A 1 14.42 23.01 -17.58
CA MET A 1 14.48 22.99 -19.06
C MET A 1 13.21 23.61 -19.62
N PRO A 2 13.28 24.77 -20.30
CA PRO A 2 12.14 25.31 -21.03
C PRO A 2 11.77 24.40 -22.20
N HIS A 3 10.49 24.21 -22.44
CA HIS A 3 9.98 23.45 -23.57
C HIS A 3 8.76 24.16 -24.18
N ALA A 4 8.61 24.05 -25.48
CA ALA A 4 7.47 24.56 -26.23
C ALA A 4 6.86 23.44 -27.07
N LYS A 5 5.52 23.37 -27.10
CA LYS A 5 4.74 22.49 -27.96
C LYS A 5 3.71 23.32 -28.71
N GLY A 6 3.60 23.14 -30.03
CA GLY A 6 2.64 23.89 -30.82
C GLY A 6 2.64 23.51 -32.30
N ASP A 7 1.60 23.91 -33.00
CA ASP A 7 1.37 23.66 -34.43
C ASP A 7 2.36 24.41 -35.36
N PHE A 8 2.98 25.47 -34.85
CA PHE A 8 4.03 26.22 -35.57
C PHE A 8 5.39 25.49 -35.58
N ILE A 9 5.56 24.43 -34.79
CA ILE A 9 6.78 23.63 -34.76
C ILE A 9 6.61 22.43 -35.71
N LYS A 10 7.38 22.44 -36.81
CA LYS A 10 7.28 21.43 -37.88
C LYS A 10 8.14 20.19 -37.63
N LYS A 11 9.20 20.26 -36.81
CA LYS A 11 10.12 19.17 -36.50
C LYS A 11 10.55 19.23 -35.05
N HIS A 12 10.83 18.05 -34.48
CA HIS A 12 11.45 17.97 -33.17
C HIS A 12 12.82 18.67 -33.21
N GLY A 13 13.10 19.47 -32.20
CA GLY A 13 14.38 20.15 -32.08
C GLY A 13 14.80 20.36 -30.64
N ILE A 14 16.10 20.31 -30.37
CA ILE A 14 16.70 20.67 -29.09
C ILE A 14 17.75 21.75 -29.38
N ALA A 15 17.56 22.92 -28.79
CA ALA A 15 18.57 23.96 -28.80
C ALA A 15 19.34 23.95 -27.48
N ILE A 16 20.66 24.07 -27.57
CA ILE A 16 21.56 24.01 -26.42
C ILE A 16 22.33 25.33 -26.35
N LEU A 17 22.33 25.98 -25.20
CA LEU A 17 23.07 27.19 -24.92
C LEU A 17 24.02 26.96 -23.76
N ARG A 18 25.31 27.16 -23.96
CA ARG A 18 26.33 27.22 -22.94
C ARG A 18 26.75 28.65 -22.67
N VAL A 19 26.73 29.05 -21.40
CA VAL A 19 27.15 30.38 -20.96
C VAL A 19 28.60 30.34 -20.50
N ASN A 20 29.45 31.14 -21.10
CA ASN A 20 30.85 31.28 -20.71
C ASN A 20 30.96 32.20 -19.47
N GLY A 21 31.88 31.90 -18.58
CA GLY A 21 32.10 32.66 -17.34
C GLY A 21 31.34 32.11 -16.12
N ASN A 22 30.85 33.02 -15.27
CA ASN A 22 30.25 32.63 -13.99
C ASN A 22 28.85 31.97 -14.11
N GLY A 23 28.20 32.06 -15.27
CA GLY A 23 26.84 31.57 -15.48
C GLY A 23 25.80 32.71 -15.46
N PHE A 24 24.54 32.36 -15.67
CA PHE A 24 23.40 33.27 -15.71
C PHE A 24 22.40 32.93 -14.63
N ASP A 25 21.84 33.93 -13.96
CA ASP A 25 20.77 33.73 -12.99
C ASP A 25 19.45 33.40 -13.73
N PHE A 26 19.03 32.15 -13.59
CA PHE A 26 17.79 31.63 -14.17
C PHE A 26 16.77 31.32 -13.06
N ASN A 27 16.92 31.91 -11.90
CA ASN A 27 16.04 31.69 -10.74
C ASN A 27 15.91 30.20 -10.39
N SER A 28 17.04 29.48 -10.40
CA SER A 28 17.06 28.04 -10.12
C SER A 28 16.76 27.78 -8.65
N SER A 29 16.12 26.63 -8.36
CA SER A 29 15.71 26.26 -6.99
C SER A 29 16.87 26.11 -5.99
N ASP A 30 18.10 25.93 -6.48
CA ASP A 30 19.34 25.84 -5.67
C ASP A 30 20.08 27.18 -5.56
N GLN A 31 19.50 28.27 -6.09
CA GLN A 31 20.05 29.63 -6.11
C GLN A 31 21.45 29.74 -6.75
N LYS A 32 21.83 28.77 -7.60
CA LYS A 32 23.12 28.78 -8.31
C LYS A 32 22.96 29.32 -9.73
N LEU A 33 24.01 29.95 -10.23
CA LEU A 33 24.05 30.45 -11.61
C LEU A 33 24.10 29.27 -12.59
N SER A 34 23.17 29.26 -13.55
CA SER A 34 23.06 28.22 -14.56
C SER A 34 24.03 28.46 -15.70
N LYS A 35 24.77 27.44 -16.13
CA LYS A 35 25.78 27.52 -17.20
C LYS A 35 25.37 26.83 -18.49
N LEU A 36 24.39 25.89 -18.41
CA LEU A 36 23.95 25.09 -19.54
C LEU A 36 22.43 25.09 -19.61
N PHE A 37 21.87 25.45 -20.75
CA PHE A 37 20.43 25.54 -20.98
C PHE A 37 20.05 24.65 -22.16
N PHE A 38 18.95 23.96 -22.02
CA PHE A 38 18.32 23.14 -23.05
C PHE A 38 16.90 23.63 -23.27
N MET A 39 16.57 23.90 -24.51
CA MET A 39 15.21 24.24 -24.94
C MET A 39 14.73 23.18 -25.93
N MET A 40 13.59 22.55 -25.64
CA MET A 40 12.98 21.59 -26.55
C MET A 40 11.80 22.21 -27.30
N ALA A 41 11.75 21.98 -28.61
CA ALA A 41 10.65 22.33 -29.48
C ALA A 41 9.99 21.05 -30.01
N LEU A 42 8.66 20.92 -29.81
CA LEU A 42 7.91 19.71 -30.13
C LEU A 42 6.68 20.06 -30.99
N PRO A 43 6.43 19.35 -32.11
CA PRO A 43 5.18 19.46 -32.86
C PRO A 43 3.97 19.09 -31.99
N GLU A 44 2.80 19.62 -32.31
CA GLU A 44 1.58 19.38 -31.52
C GLU A 44 1.16 17.91 -31.52
N GLU A 45 1.38 17.20 -32.61
CA GLU A 45 1.07 15.77 -32.77
C GLU A 45 1.99 14.81 -31.97
N THR A 46 3.01 15.35 -31.27
CA THR A 46 3.96 14.53 -30.51
C THR A 46 3.23 13.86 -29.33
N PRO A 47 3.30 12.51 -29.20
CA PRO A 47 2.69 11.79 -28.08
C PRO A 47 3.14 12.34 -26.72
N SER A 48 2.22 12.45 -25.76
CA SER A 48 2.44 13.08 -24.46
C SER A 48 3.62 12.51 -23.64
N ASN A 49 4.07 11.29 -23.94
CA ASN A 49 5.18 10.65 -23.22
C ASN A 49 6.55 10.87 -23.86
N SER A 50 6.62 11.39 -25.10
CA SER A 50 7.90 11.52 -25.83
C SER A 50 8.79 12.60 -25.26
N HIS A 51 8.22 13.73 -24.83
CA HIS A 51 8.97 14.81 -24.18
C HIS A 51 9.51 14.41 -22.81
N ILE A 52 8.74 13.62 -22.03
CA ILE A 52 9.17 13.12 -20.72
C ILE A 52 10.37 12.19 -20.88
N LYS A 53 10.37 11.32 -21.90
CA LYS A 53 11.51 10.46 -22.22
C LYS A 53 12.75 11.26 -22.58
N ALA A 54 12.61 12.30 -23.41
CA ALA A 54 13.72 13.18 -23.77
C ALA A 54 14.29 13.95 -22.56
N ILE A 55 13.42 14.49 -21.70
CA ILE A 55 13.83 15.16 -20.45
C ILE A 55 14.55 14.17 -19.52
N SER A 56 14.02 12.97 -19.37
CA SER A 56 14.62 11.92 -18.52
C SER A 56 15.99 11.50 -19.05
N TYR A 57 16.12 11.33 -20.36
CA TYR A 57 17.38 11.00 -21.02
C TYR A 57 18.45 12.07 -20.77
N LEU A 58 18.14 13.33 -21.04
CA LEU A 58 19.04 14.44 -20.79
C LEU A 58 19.39 14.56 -19.30
N SER A 59 18.42 14.42 -18.42
CA SER A 59 18.63 14.47 -16.97
C SER A 59 19.61 13.39 -16.50
N ASN A 60 19.47 12.17 -17.00
CA ASN A 60 20.36 11.06 -16.68
C ASN A 60 21.79 11.30 -17.19
N THR A 61 21.92 11.83 -18.44
CA THR A 61 23.22 12.18 -19.03
C THR A 61 23.94 13.23 -18.16
N PHE A 62 23.22 14.25 -17.68
CA PHE A 62 23.79 15.33 -16.86
C PHE A 62 23.97 14.97 -15.38
N SER A 63 23.38 13.90 -14.90
CA SER A 63 23.64 13.35 -13.59
C SER A 63 25.04 12.69 -13.50
N ASN A 64 25.62 12.32 -14.63
CA ASN A 64 26.99 11.81 -14.69
C ASN A 64 28.01 12.96 -14.64
N ASN A 65 28.80 13.01 -13.57
CA ASN A 65 29.77 14.05 -13.31
C ASN A 65 30.87 14.12 -14.38
N ILE A 66 31.28 13.00 -14.95
CA ILE A 66 32.35 12.92 -15.97
C ILE A 66 31.85 13.53 -17.27
N LEU A 67 30.69 13.09 -17.75
CA LEU A 67 30.08 13.60 -18.99
C LEU A 67 29.76 15.10 -18.87
N ARG A 68 29.27 15.52 -17.71
CA ARG A 68 29.00 16.94 -17.45
C ARG A 68 30.26 17.79 -17.50
N HIS A 69 31.38 17.32 -16.97
CA HIS A 69 32.65 18.02 -17.03
C HIS A 69 33.18 18.10 -18.48
N GLU A 70 33.07 17.02 -19.24
CA GLU A 70 33.48 16.97 -20.65
C GLU A 70 32.63 17.89 -21.53
N LEU A 71 31.30 17.93 -21.34
CA LEU A 71 30.38 18.86 -22.01
C LEU A 71 30.67 20.33 -21.69
N MET A 72 31.15 20.60 -20.47
CA MET A 72 31.51 21.97 -20.08
C MET A 72 32.87 22.41 -20.59
N SER A 73 33.76 21.49 -20.92
CA SER A 73 35.13 21.77 -21.36
C SER A 73 35.32 21.75 -22.88
N THR A 74 34.48 21.01 -23.63
CA THR A 74 34.62 20.92 -25.09
C THR A 74 34.17 22.19 -25.79
N ASN A 75 34.96 22.62 -26.81
CA ASN A 75 34.63 23.78 -27.70
C ASN A 75 34.23 23.32 -29.09
N ASN A 76 34.16 22.03 -29.38
CA ASN A 76 33.77 21.47 -30.66
C ASN A 76 32.31 21.05 -30.62
N GLU A 77 31.47 21.57 -31.54
CA GLU A 77 30.04 21.27 -31.60
C GLU A 77 29.75 19.79 -31.94
N ASP A 78 30.52 19.20 -32.86
CA ASP A 78 30.37 17.79 -33.21
C ASP A 78 30.70 16.88 -32.02
N ARG A 79 31.77 17.20 -31.30
CA ARG A 79 32.14 16.46 -30.09
C ARG A 79 31.10 16.63 -28.97
N PHE A 80 30.49 17.80 -28.88
CA PHE A 80 29.39 18.04 -27.92
C PHE A 80 28.18 17.17 -28.24
N LEU A 81 27.81 17.07 -29.52
CA LEU A 81 26.74 16.17 -29.97
C LEU A 81 27.09 14.69 -29.75
N GLU A 82 28.32 14.30 -30.07
CA GLU A 82 28.82 12.93 -29.79
C GLU A 82 28.68 12.56 -28.32
N ILE A 83 29.04 13.43 -27.39
CA ILE A 83 28.96 13.18 -25.94
C ILE A 83 27.48 12.96 -25.53
N ILE A 84 26.56 13.76 -26.07
CA ILE A 84 25.13 13.62 -25.81
C ILE A 84 24.60 12.32 -26.42
N MET A 85 25.00 11.97 -27.65
CA MET A 85 24.55 10.76 -28.36
C MET A 85 25.27 9.49 -27.92
N SER A 86 26.49 9.57 -27.39
CA SER A 86 27.26 8.42 -26.94
C SER A 86 26.66 7.69 -25.74
N ASN A 87 25.70 8.31 -25.05
CA ASN A 87 24.99 7.64 -23.96
C ASN A 87 24.07 6.50 -24.45
N ASP A 88 23.67 6.50 -25.73
CA ASP A 88 23.00 5.35 -26.36
C ASP A 88 24.00 4.19 -26.62
N ASN A 89 25.24 4.50 -26.98
CA ASN A 89 26.29 3.49 -27.19
C ASN A 89 26.88 2.96 -25.89
N ILE A 90 26.77 3.68 -24.76
CA ILE A 90 27.19 3.16 -23.44
C ILE A 90 26.19 2.12 -22.93
N ASN A 91 24.91 2.22 -23.28
CA ASN A 91 23.92 1.18 -23.00
C ASN A 91 24.01 -0.01 -23.99
N GLU A 92 24.55 0.18 -25.21
CA GLU A 92 24.80 -0.92 -26.16
C GLU A 92 26.23 -1.47 -26.09
N SER A 93 27.26 -0.64 -25.80
CA SER A 93 28.66 -1.11 -25.74
C SER A 93 29.06 -1.73 -24.38
N ASN A 94 28.27 -1.59 -23.32
CA ASN A 94 28.40 -2.44 -22.12
C ASN A 94 27.87 -3.86 -22.33
N ASN A 95 27.40 -4.20 -23.54
CA ASN A 95 27.02 -5.57 -23.94
C ASN A 95 28.14 -6.39 -24.60
N LEU A 96 29.34 -5.83 -24.71
CA LEU A 96 30.49 -6.59 -25.24
C LEU A 96 31.61 -6.63 -24.22
N ASN A 97 31.69 -7.78 -23.51
CA ASN A 97 32.72 -8.24 -22.58
C ASN A 97 32.47 -7.97 -21.08
N THR A 98 31.56 -8.63 -20.55
CA THR A 98 31.42 -9.57 -19.43
C THR A 98 29.92 -9.86 -19.31
N LYS A 99 29.48 -11.12 -19.46
CA LYS A 99 28.13 -11.58 -19.12
C LYS A 99 27.90 -11.29 -17.63
N LYS A 100 27.50 -10.07 -17.27
CA LYS A 100 26.95 -9.82 -15.94
C LYS A 100 25.63 -10.57 -15.89
N ASP A 101 25.52 -11.47 -14.94
CA ASP A 101 24.27 -12.19 -14.71
C ASP A 101 23.11 -11.18 -14.56
N PHE A 102 22.03 -11.37 -15.32
CA PHE A 102 20.84 -10.53 -15.32
C PHE A 102 19.70 -11.27 -14.61
N ILE A 103 19.14 -10.68 -13.60
CA ILE A 103 18.07 -11.25 -12.78
C ILE A 103 16.81 -10.38 -12.92
N LEU A 104 15.65 -11.03 -12.97
CA LEU A 104 14.36 -10.36 -12.92
C LEU A 104 13.71 -10.55 -11.55
N ALA A 105 12.99 -9.54 -11.10
CA ALA A 105 12.20 -9.65 -9.89
C ALA A 105 10.79 -9.06 -10.08
N VAL A 106 9.83 -9.63 -9.38
CA VAL A 106 8.46 -9.11 -9.30
C VAL A 106 8.12 -8.88 -7.84
N THR A 107 7.72 -7.68 -7.48
CA THR A 107 7.27 -7.36 -6.13
C THR A 107 5.81 -6.97 -6.12
N ALA A 108 5.03 -7.50 -5.17
CA ALA A 108 3.63 -7.15 -5.02
C ALA A 108 3.15 -7.40 -3.59
N CYS A 109 2.28 -6.53 -3.08
CA CYS A 109 1.56 -6.80 -1.84
C CYS A 109 0.05 -6.58 -2.02
N PRO A 110 -0.80 -7.13 -1.14
CA PRO A 110 -2.26 -6.97 -1.26
C PRO A 110 -2.71 -5.51 -1.31
N VAL A 111 -2.05 -4.63 -0.60
CA VAL A 111 -2.36 -3.20 -0.54
C VAL A 111 -1.64 -2.40 -1.63
N GLY A 112 -0.51 -2.93 -2.16
CA GLY A 112 0.25 -2.30 -3.25
C GLY A 112 1.01 -1.03 -2.87
N ILE A 113 1.22 -0.75 -1.58
CA ILE A 113 1.85 0.48 -1.09
C ILE A 113 3.29 0.18 -0.59
N ALA A 114 3.65 0.59 0.60
CA ALA A 114 5.01 0.60 1.13
C ALA A 114 5.82 -0.71 0.93
N HIS A 115 5.28 -1.86 1.29
CA HIS A 115 6.01 -3.13 1.26
C HIS A 115 6.43 -3.57 -0.16
N THR A 116 5.65 -3.23 -1.19
CA THR A 116 5.97 -3.53 -2.59
C THR A 116 7.23 -2.78 -3.01
N TYR A 117 7.28 -1.49 -2.70
CA TYR A 117 8.40 -0.62 -3.06
C TYR A 117 9.64 -0.90 -2.22
N MET A 118 9.48 -1.18 -0.92
CA MET A 118 10.59 -1.56 -0.03
C MET A 118 11.27 -2.85 -0.50
N ALA A 119 10.51 -3.87 -0.90
CA ALA A 119 11.08 -5.11 -1.45
C ALA A 119 11.82 -4.84 -2.76
N ALA A 120 11.27 -4.00 -3.64
CA ALA A 120 11.94 -3.60 -4.88
C ALA A 120 13.25 -2.87 -4.62
N GLU A 121 13.29 -1.92 -3.66
CA GLU A 121 14.50 -1.20 -3.29
C GLU A 121 15.55 -2.10 -2.64
N SER A 122 15.13 -2.99 -1.73
CA SER A 122 16.03 -3.95 -1.08
C SER A 122 16.70 -4.88 -2.09
N LEU A 123 15.93 -5.38 -3.08
CA LEU A 123 16.46 -6.21 -4.16
C LEU A 123 17.44 -5.43 -5.06
N LYS A 124 17.12 -4.18 -5.42
CA LYS A 124 18.02 -3.31 -6.20
C LYS A 124 19.31 -3.02 -5.44
N LYS A 125 19.22 -2.68 -4.16
CA LYS A 125 20.40 -2.41 -3.31
C LYS A 125 21.30 -3.63 -3.18
N ALA A 126 20.70 -4.80 -2.91
CA ALA A 126 21.45 -6.06 -2.80
C ALA A 126 22.12 -6.46 -4.13
N ALA A 127 21.46 -6.19 -5.27
CA ALA A 127 22.04 -6.42 -6.59
C ALA A 127 23.23 -5.49 -6.86
N LEU A 128 23.15 -4.22 -6.47
CA LEU A 128 24.28 -3.26 -6.55
C LEU A 128 25.47 -3.73 -5.71
N GLU A 129 25.23 -4.19 -4.47
CA GLU A 129 26.29 -4.73 -3.60
C GLU A 129 26.98 -5.97 -4.19
N LEU A 130 26.22 -6.79 -4.93
CA LEU A 130 26.72 -8.01 -5.60
C LEU A 130 27.23 -7.76 -7.03
N ASN A 131 27.16 -6.50 -7.49
CA ASN A 131 27.53 -6.09 -8.86
C ASN A 131 26.76 -6.87 -9.96
N ILE A 132 25.45 -7.09 -9.75
CA ILE A 132 24.53 -7.83 -10.62
C ILE A 132 23.50 -6.88 -11.21
N ASN A 133 23.12 -7.12 -12.49
CA ASN A 133 22.03 -6.39 -13.11
C ASN A 133 20.68 -6.99 -12.69
N ILE A 134 19.79 -6.16 -12.15
CA ILE A 134 18.44 -6.57 -11.78
C ILE A 134 17.40 -5.58 -12.33
N LYS A 135 16.32 -6.11 -12.92
CA LYS A 135 15.11 -5.34 -13.20
C LYS A 135 13.99 -5.81 -12.28
N VAL A 136 13.30 -4.85 -11.65
CA VAL A 136 12.20 -5.15 -10.72
C VAL A 136 10.90 -4.56 -11.26
N GLU A 137 9.95 -5.45 -11.57
CA GLU A 137 8.57 -5.10 -11.84
C GLU A 137 7.84 -4.91 -10.51
N THR A 138 7.25 -3.75 -10.29
CA THR A 138 6.49 -3.43 -9.08
C THR A 138 5.00 -3.40 -9.39
N ASN A 139 4.22 -4.26 -8.73
CA ASN A 139 2.77 -4.28 -8.82
C ASN A 139 2.16 -3.57 -7.61
N GLY A 140 2.21 -2.24 -7.65
CA GLY A 140 1.74 -1.35 -6.60
C GLY A 140 0.25 -1.00 -6.70
N SER A 141 -0.20 -0.07 -5.86
CA SER A 141 -1.57 0.49 -5.88
C SER A 141 -1.82 1.37 -7.11
N SER A 142 -0.78 2.00 -7.65
CA SER A 142 -0.80 2.80 -8.88
C SER A 142 -0.77 1.95 -10.17
N GLY A 143 -0.71 0.62 -10.04
CA GLY A 143 -0.60 -0.30 -11.17
C GLY A 143 0.75 -1.00 -11.28
N THR A 144 1.07 -1.49 -12.48
CA THR A 144 2.35 -2.15 -12.76
C THR A 144 3.36 -1.16 -13.27
N GLU A 145 4.46 -1.02 -12.56
CA GLU A 145 5.60 -0.20 -12.97
C GLU A 145 6.74 -1.10 -13.45
N ASN A 146 7.50 -0.64 -14.44
CA ASN A 146 8.62 -1.36 -15.06
C ASN A 146 8.25 -2.79 -15.52
N PRO A 147 7.22 -2.98 -16.36
CA PRO A 147 6.79 -4.31 -16.77
C PRO A 147 7.92 -5.09 -17.43
N ILE A 148 7.97 -6.39 -17.14
CA ILE A 148 8.97 -7.30 -17.67
C ILE A 148 8.51 -7.78 -19.05
N THR A 149 9.40 -7.69 -20.06
CA THR A 149 9.15 -8.13 -21.43
C THR A 149 9.54 -9.60 -21.64
N GLU A 150 9.02 -10.21 -22.71
CA GLU A 150 9.37 -11.60 -23.05
C GLU A 150 10.86 -11.76 -23.40
N GLU A 151 11.48 -10.74 -24.01
CA GLU A 151 12.91 -10.73 -24.35
C GLU A 151 13.77 -10.69 -23.08
N GLU A 152 13.40 -9.89 -22.10
CA GLU A 152 14.08 -9.86 -20.81
C GLU A 152 13.95 -11.18 -20.06
N ILE A 153 12.80 -11.86 -20.15
CA ILE A 153 12.61 -13.19 -19.58
C ILE A 153 13.57 -14.20 -20.23
N LYS A 154 13.72 -14.16 -21.56
CA LYS A 154 14.64 -15.06 -22.28
C LYS A 154 16.09 -14.87 -21.84
N ASN A 155 16.51 -13.62 -21.60
CA ASN A 155 17.89 -13.26 -21.25
C ASN A 155 18.19 -13.39 -19.75
N ALA A 156 17.19 -13.49 -18.89
CA ALA A 156 17.37 -13.56 -17.45
C ALA A 156 17.94 -14.92 -17.01
N LYS A 157 18.86 -14.88 -16.06
CA LYS A 157 19.41 -16.06 -15.38
C LYS A 157 18.40 -16.73 -14.44
N GLY A 158 17.53 -15.94 -13.83
CA GLY A 158 16.47 -16.43 -12.97
C GLY A 158 15.54 -15.31 -12.51
N ILE A 159 14.48 -15.71 -11.80
CA ILE A 159 13.36 -14.83 -11.43
C ILE A 159 13.08 -14.92 -9.95
N ILE A 160 12.93 -13.78 -9.29
CA ILE A 160 12.53 -13.68 -7.89
C ILE A 160 11.13 -13.08 -7.81
N ILE A 161 10.18 -13.80 -7.25
CA ILE A 161 8.84 -13.29 -6.96
C ILE A 161 8.72 -13.06 -5.45
N ALA A 162 8.74 -11.79 -5.03
CA ALA A 162 8.53 -11.39 -3.65
C ALA A 162 7.10 -10.81 -3.51
N SER A 163 6.12 -11.68 -3.29
CA SER A 163 4.71 -11.29 -3.38
C SER A 163 3.86 -11.81 -2.23
N GLY A 164 2.94 -10.95 -1.76
CA GLY A 164 1.85 -11.32 -0.86
C GLY A 164 0.52 -11.61 -1.57
N LYS A 165 0.44 -11.45 -2.90
CA LYS A 165 -0.71 -11.78 -3.74
C LYS A 165 -0.31 -12.73 -4.86
N THR A 166 -1.28 -13.39 -5.49
CA THR A 166 -1.03 -14.29 -6.63
C THR A 166 -0.53 -13.51 -7.84
N ILE A 167 0.64 -13.90 -8.38
CA ILE A 167 1.24 -13.36 -9.60
C ILE A 167 1.07 -14.39 -10.72
N ASN A 168 0.81 -13.92 -11.95
CA ASN A 168 0.81 -14.79 -13.11
C ASN A 168 2.24 -15.25 -13.43
N LYS A 169 2.53 -16.51 -13.07
CA LYS A 169 3.85 -17.15 -13.24
C LYS A 169 4.01 -17.84 -14.57
N GLU A 170 2.95 -18.05 -15.33
CA GLU A 170 2.99 -18.81 -16.59
C GLU A 170 3.97 -18.22 -17.60
N ARG A 171 4.13 -16.90 -17.61
CA ARG A 171 5.09 -16.16 -18.44
C ARG A 171 6.55 -16.51 -18.14
N PHE A 172 6.84 -17.07 -16.96
CA PHE A 172 8.19 -17.43 -16.53
C PHE A 172 8.52 -18.92 -16.66
N SER A 173 7.69 -19.67 -17.39
CA SER A 173 7.90 -21.11 -17.60
C SER A 173 9.27 -21.40 -18.26
N GLY A 174 9.98 -22.39 -17.73
CA GLY A 174 11.32 -22.76 -18.18
C GLY A 174 12.47 -22.00 -17.52
N LYS A 175 12.21 -21.08 -16.60
CA LYS A 175 13.25 -20.32 -15.89
C LYS A 175 13.40 -20.75 -14.43
N PRO A 176 14.63 -20.66 -13.86
CA PRO A 176 14.83 -20.77 -12.42
C PRO A 176 14.01 -19.71 -11.71
N LEU A 177 13.16 -20.10 -10.75
CA LEU A 177 12.23 -19.20 -10.09
C LEU A 177 12.22 -19.44 -8.58
N ILE A 178 12.33 -18.35 -7.82
CA ILE A 178 12.16 -18.35 -6.37
C ILE A 178 10.90 -17.54 -6.05
N GLU A 179 9.97 -18.13 -5.32
CA GLU A 179 8.78 -17.44 -4.84
C GLU A 179 8.82 -17.34 -3.32
N VAL A 180 8.77 -16.10 -2.81
CA VAL A 180 8.81 -15.78 -1.39
C VAL A 180 7.76 -14.72 -1.04
N GLY A 181 7.49 -14.56 0.25
CA GLY A 181 6.69 -13.45 0.73
C GLY A 181 7.43 -12.11 0.61
N VAL A 182 6.68 -11.00 0.55
CA VAL A 182 7.25 -9.64 0.45
C VAL A 182 8.27 -9.35 1.55
N LYS A 183 8.03 -9.85 2.78
CA LYS A 183 8.96 -9.70 3.92
C LYS A 183 10.32 -10.33 3.65
N ASP A 184 10.36 -11.50 3.04
CA ASP A 184 11.63 -12.15 2.69
C ASP A 184 12.34 -11.38 1.56
N GLY A 185 11.59 -10.82 0.61
CA GLY A 185 12.13 -9.90 -0.40
C GLY A 185 12.79 -8.66 0.19
N ILE A 186 12.30 -8.17 1.33
CA ILE A 186 12.89 -7.03 2.07
C ILE A 186 14.14 -7.46 2.85
N HIS A 187 14.05 -8.52 3.64
CA HIS A 187 15.08 -8.86 4.64
C HIS A 187 16.15 -9.84 4.14
N LYS A 188 15.86 -10.63 3.09
CA LYS A 188 16.74 -11.68 2.55
C LYS A 188 17.12 -11.43 1.09
N ALA A 189 17.02 -10.20 0.61
CA ALA A 189 17.27 -9.83 -0.79
C ALA A 189 18.61 -10.38 -1.31
N LYS A 190 19.68 -10.26 -0.53
CA LYS A 190 21.03 -10.72 -0.89
C LYS A 190 21.10 -12.26 -1.01
N GLU A 191 20.49 -12.97 -0.07
CA GLU A 191 20.41 -14.44 -0.06
C GLU A 191 19.63 -14.96 -1.28
N LEU A 192 18.49 -14.33 -1.61
CA LEU A 192 17.68 -14.69 -2.78
C LEU A 192 18.43 -14.52 -4.11
N ILE A 193 19.16 -13.43 -4.27
CA ILE A 193 19.99 -13.19 -5.44
C ILE A 193 21.11 -14.24 -5.52
N GLN A 194 21.79 -14.53 -4.41
CA GLN A 194 22.84 -15.55 -4.37
C GLN A 194 22.34 -16.94 -4.71
N THR A 195 21.13 -17.31 -4.26
CA THR A 195 20.50 -18.61 -4.61
C THR A 195 20.28 -18.75 -6.11
N ILE A 196 19.84 -17.67 -6.81
CA ILE A 196 19.74 -17.66 -8.27
C ILE A 196 21.13 -17.79 -8.92
N LEU A 197 22.13 -17.06 -8.41
CA LEU A 197 23.48 -17.06 -8.98
C LEU A 197 24.16 -18.43 -8.89
N LYS A 198 23.93 -19.14 -7.78
CA LYS A 198 24.46 -20.50 -7.53
C LYS A 198 23.70 -21.59 -8.27
N ASN A 199 22.65 -21.24 -9.04
CA ASN A 199 21.76 -22.18 -9.74
C ASN A 199 21.04 -23.16 -8.78
N GLU A 200 20.79 -22.75 -7.55
CA GLU A 200 20.07 -23.54 -6.54
C GLU A 200 18.55 -23.38 -6.66
N ALA A 201 18.08 -22.47 -7.50
CA ALA A 201 16.66 -22.24 -7.74
C ALA A 201 16.06 -23.28 -8.67
N GLN A 202 14.86 -23.75 -8.38
CA GLN A 202 14.15 -24.74 -9.20
C GLN A 202 13.62 -24.12 -10.49
N ILE A 203 13.70 -24.86 -11.59
CA ILE A 203 13.12 -24.46 -12.88
C ILE A 203 11.59 -24.59 -12.79
N TYR A 204 10.90 -23.49 -13.04
CA TYR A 204 9.44 -23.47 -13.07
C TYR A 204 8.92 -24.01 -14.41
N ASN A 205 8.25 -25.16 -14.41
CA ASN A 205 7.62 -25.77 -15.58
C ASN A 205 6.10 -25.83 -15.39
N LYS A 206 5.36 -25.35 -16.37
CA LYS A 206 3.88 -25.35 -16.37
C LYS A 206 3.29 -26.77 -16.26
N SER A 207 3.97 -27.79 -16.77
CA SER A 207 3.54 -29.20 -16.75
C SER A 207 3.71 -29.89 -15.37
N ASN A 208 4.55 -29.37 -14.48
CA ASN A 208 4.86 -29.97 -13.18
C ASN A 208 4.09 -29.33 -12.01
N ALA A 209 3.09 -28.51 -12.27
CA ALA A 209 2.32 -27.82 -11.22
C ALA A 209 1.47 -28.81 -10.35
N ASN A 210 1.41 -30.09 -10.69
CA ASN A 210 0.63 -31.12 -9.98
C ASN A 210 1.46 -32.16 -9.19
N THR A 211 2.78 -32.07 -9.12
CA THR A 211 3.59 -33.03 -8.36
C THR A 211 4.52 -32.30 -7.39
N THR A 212 4.16 -32.37 -6.13
CA THR A 212 4.98 -32.39 -4.90
C THR A 212 6.35 -31.69 -4.94
N ALA A 213 6.39 -30.37 -5.01
CA ALA A 213 7.47 -29.64 -4.38
C ALA A 213 7.12 -29.50 -2.89
N LYS A 214 7.93 -30.08 -1.98
CA LYS A 214 7.89 -29.75 -0.55
C LYS A 214 8.08 -28.24 -0.43
N LYS A 215 6.96 -27.51 -0.27
CA LYS A 215 6.97 -26.10 0.09
C LYS A 215 7.81 -25.96 1.35
N PRO A 216 8.79 -25.02 1.41
CA PRO A 216 9.36 -24.68 2.69
C PRO A 216 8.16 -24.35 3.61
N LYS A 217 8.18 -24.85 4.83
CA LYS A 217 7.15 -24.57 5.86
C LYS A 217 7.18 -23.07 6.18
N GLN A 218 6.70 -22.25 5.26
CA GLN A 218 6.18 -20.95 5.63
C GLN A 218 4.90 -21.23 6.40
N ASN A 219 4.75 -20.65 7.58
CA ASN A 219 3.49 -20.58 8.30
C ASN A 219 2.42 -20.06 7.32
N GLN A 220 1.81 -20.96 6.56
CA GLN A 220 0.58 -20.69 5.80
C GLN A 220 -0.46 -20.49 6.89
N ARG A 221 -0.59 -19.24 7.33
CA ARG A 221 -1.73 -18.83 8.14
C ARG A 221 -2.97 -19.31 7.38
N THR A 222 -3.78 -20.08 8.06
CA THR A 222 -4.93 -20.84 7.57
C THR A 222 -5.73 -20.08 6.50
N GLY A 223 -6.22 -20.79 5.48
CA GLY A 223 -6.88 -20.20 4.31
C GLY A 223 -7.96 -19.17 4.66
N ILE A 224 -8.72 -19.36 5.76
CA ILE A 224 -9.74 -18.44 6.27
C ILE A 224 -9.18 -17.03 6.51
N TYR A 225 -8.07 -16.92 7.24
CA TYR A 225 -7.47 -15.61 7.52
C TYR A 225 -7.00 -14.87 6.24
N LYS A 226 -6.42 -15.60 5.29
CA LYS A 226 -5.99 -15.05 3.99
C LYS A 226 -7.19 -14.45 3.23
N HIS A 227 -8.29 -15.17 3.18
CA HIS A 227 -9.49 -14.74 2.47
C HIS A 227 -10.13 -13.52 3.13
N LEU A 228 -10.22 -13.51 4.47
CA LEU A 228 -10.71 -12.37 5.25
C LEU A 228 -9.86 -11.11 4.99
N MET A 229 -8.53 -11.24 5.08
CA MET A 229 -7.63 -10.09 4.85
C MET A 229 -7.67 -9.57 3.42
N ASN A 230 -7.94 -10.43 2.44
CA ASN A 230 -8.17 -9.98 1.08
C ASN A 230 -9.42 -9.09 1.00
N GLY A 231 -10.55 -9.54 1.55
CA GLY A 231 -11.78 -8.73 1.60
C GLY A 231 -11.58 -7.38 2.28
N VAL A 232 -10.98 -7.39 3.49
CA VAL A 232 -10.69 -6.15 4.23
C VAL A 232 -9.78 -5.20 3.43
N SER A 233 -8.75 -5.71 2.74
CA SER A 233 -7.83 -4.87 1.98
C SER A 233 -8.49 -4.15 0.81
N PHE A 234 -9.41 -4.82 0.10
CA PHE A 234 -10.15 -4.20 -1.01
C PHE A 234 -11.28 -3.28 -0.53
N MET A 235 -11.81 -3.50 0.67
CA MET A 235 -12.81 -2.63 1.30
C MET A 235 -12.21 -1.28 1.74
N LEU A 236 -10.95 -1.27 2.20
CA LEU A 236 -10.32 -0.08 2.80
C LEU A 236 -10.44 1.20 1.96
N PRO A 237 -10.17 1.23 0.63
CA PRO A 237 -10.28 2.46 -0.15
C PRO A 237 -11.69 3.06 -0.14
N PHE A 238 -12.73 2.24 -0.09
CA PHE A 238 -14.12 2.70 -0.01
C PHE A 238 -14.44 3.30 1.34
N VAL A 239 -13.96 2.69 2.42
CA VAL A 239 -14.12 3.21 3.78
C VAL A 239 -13.35 4.50 3.98
N VAL A 240 -12.10 4.58 3.50
CA VAL A 240 -11.27 5.78 3.61
C VAL A 240 -11.89 6.95 2.83
N SER A 241 -12.17 6.75 1.54
CA SER A 241 -12.75 7.81 0.71
C SER A 241 -14.14 8.22 1.19
N GLY A 242 -15.02 7.24 1.45
CA GLY A 242 -16.36 7.49 1.96
C GLY A 242 -16.34 8.18 3.32
N GLY A 243 -15.48 7.71 4.24
CA GLY A 243 -15.35 8.29 5.57
C GLY A 243 -14.85 9.73 5.58
N ILE A 244 -13.89 10.08 4.74
CA ILE A 244 -13.41 11.46 4.59
C ILE A 244 -14.51 12.35 4.01
N ILE A 245 -15.24 11.90 2.99
CA ILE A 245 -16.33 12.66 2.37
C ILE A 245 -17.48 12.88 3.36
N ILE A 246 -17.85 11.85 4.15
CA ILE A 246 -18.83 11.98 5.25
C ILE A 246 -18.34 13.02 6.27
N ALA A 247 -17.08 12.98 6.67
CA ALA A 247 -16.50 13.92 7.61
C ALA A 247 -16.59 15.37 7.11
N ILE A 248 -16.30 15.59 5.81
CA ILE A 248 -16.44 16.91 5.18
C ILE A 248 -17.91 17.36 5.16
N SER A 249 -18.86 16.44 4.88
CA SER A 249 -20.31 16.75 4.97
C SER A 249 -20.68 17.25 6.37
N PHE A 250 -20.20 16.59 7.41
CA PHE A 250 -20.46 16.98 8.80
C PHE A 250 -19.86 18.33 9.22
N MET A 251 -18.85 18.83 8.51
CA MET A 251 -18.29 20.17 8.77
C MET A 251 -19.30 21.30 8.50
N PHE A 252 -20.34 21.06 7.71
CA PHE A 252 -21.46 21.99 7.50
C PHE A 252 -22.51 21.91 8.62
N GLY A 253 -22.42 20.92 9.50
CA GLY A 253 -23.35 20.61 10.57
C GLY A 253 -23.72 19.12 10.58
N ILE A 254 -23.84 18.51 11.77
CA ILE A 254 -24.10 17.07 11.92
C ILE A 254 -25.38 16.62 11.21
N LYS A 255 -26.38 17.49 11.11
CA LYS A 255 -27.66 17.24 10.43
C LYS A 255 -27.83 18.03 9.13
N ALA A 256 -26.80 18.74 8.69
CA ALA A 256 -26.90 19.61 7.52
C ALA A 256 -27.19 18.86 6.20
N PHE A 257 -27.03 17.54 6.17
CA PHE A 257 -27.40 16.68 5.03
C PHE A 257 -28.88 16.28 5.01
N ASP A 258 -29.63 16.44 6.13
CA ASP A 258 -31.04 16.07 6.22
C ASP A 258 -31.90 17.23 5.73
N ILE A 259 -32.68 16.99 4.68
CA ILE A 259 -33.57 17.98 4.05
C ILE A 259 -34.65 18.51 5.00
N ASN A 260 -34.97 17.76 6.05
CA ASN A 260 -35.98 18.15 7.04
C ASN A 260 -35.40 18.95 8.21
N ASP A 261 -34.08 19.11 8.31
CA ASP A 261 -33.43 19.83 9.39
C ASP A 261 -33.25 21.32 9.02
N PRO A 262 -33.51 22.26 9.96
CA PRO A 262 -33.31 23.70 9.70
C PRO A 262 -31.89 24.09 9.27
N SER A 263 -30.89 23.26 9.57
CA SER A 263 -29.49 23.47 9.15
C SER A 263 -29.17 22.91 7.76
N TYR A 264 -30.16 22.46 6.98
CA TYR A 264 -29.97 21.85 5.70
C TYR A 264 -29.05 22.65 4.78
N ASN A 265 -28.08 21.93 4.19
CA ASN A 265 -27.14 22.47 3.21
C ASN A 265 -27.01 21.49 2.04
N LYS A 266 -27.29 21.94 0.82
CA LYS A 266 -27.27 21.11 -0.38
C LYS A 266 -25.89 20.47 -0.65
N ILE A 267 -24.78 21.15 -0.31
CA ILE A 267 -23.42 20.60 -0.47
C ILE A 267 -23.21 19.46 0.52
N ALA A 268 -23.62 19.63 1.77
CA ALA A 268 -23.55 18.57 2.79
C ALA A 268 -24.36 17.33 2.37
N ASP A 269 -25.56 17.52 1.81
CA ASP A 269 -26.38 16.44 1.30
C ASP A 269 -25.71 15.69 0.13
N ILE A 270 -25.19 16.40 -0.86
CA ILE A 270 -24.44 15.78 -1.98
C ILE A 270 -23.24 15.00 -1.47
N LEU A 271 -22.47 15.55 -0.55
CA LEU A 271 -21.33 14.86 0.04
C LEU A 271 -21.76 13.62 0.82
N MET A 272 -22.86 13.69 1.56
CA MET A 272 -23.41 12.54 2.30
C MET A 272 -23.91 11.46 1.35
N GLN A 273 -24.54 11.80 0.24
CA GLN A 273 -24.96 10.83 -0.78
C GLN A 273 -23.77 10.13 -1.43
N ILE A 274 -22.69 10.85 -1.75
CA ILE A 274 -21.46 10.28 -2.31
C ILE A 274 -20.73 9.43 -1.25
N GLY A 275 -20.47 9.99 -0.08
CA GLY A 275 -19.67 9.36 0.97
C GLY A 275 -20.42 8.24 1.69
N GLY A 276 -21.59 8.54 2.23
CA GLY A 276 -22.40 7.62 3.04
C GLY A 276 -23.25 6.70 2.18
N GLY A 277 -24.10 7.29 1.36
CA GLY A 277 -25.07 6.55 0.54
C GLY A 277 -24.48 5.71 -0.59
N SER A 278 -23.26 6.04 -1.04
CA SER A 278 -22.60 5.32 -2.15
C SER A 278 -21.33 4.62 -1.68
N ALA A 279 -20.28 5.35 -1.36
CA ALA A 279 -18.97 4.74 -1.06
C ALA A 279 -19.00 3.84 0.18
N PHE A 280 -19.53 4.34 1.30
CA PHE A 280 -19.61 3.58 2.55
C PHE A 280 -20.64 2.44 2.48
N ALA A 281 -21.74 2.63 1.79
CA ALA A 281 -22.75 1.58 1.57
C ALA A 281 -22.20 0.36 0.81
N LEU A 282 -21.19 0.56 -0.05
CA LEU A 282 -20.50 -0.52 -0.75
C LEU A 282 -19.53 -1.31 0.14
N MET A 283 -19.22 -0.86 1.35
CA MET A 283 -18.22 -1.46 2.23
C MET A 283 -18.47 -2.95 2.46
N ILE A 284 -19.66 -3.33 2.91
CA ILE A 284 -20.02 -4.73 3.20
C ILE A 284 -20.10 -5.58 1.93
N PRO A 285 -20.75 -5.13 0.83
CA PRO A 285 -20.72 -5.83 -0.46
C PRO A 285 -19.30 -6.08 -0.99
N ILE A 286 -18.42 -5.09 -0.93
CA ILE A 286 -17.02 -5.22 -1.36
C ILE A 286 -16.25 -6.21 -0.48
N LEU A 287 -16.39 -6.12 0.85
CA LEU A 287 -15.80 -7.07 1.78
C LEU A 287 -16.19 -8.52 1.42
N ALA A 288 -17.49 -8.80 1.33
CA ALA A 288 -18.02 -10.12 1.01
C ALA A 288 -17.59 -10.59 -0.39
N GLY A 289 -17.68 -9.69 -1.39
CA GLY A 289 -17.27 -9.97 -2.76
C GLY A 289 -15.81 -10.39 -2.88
N TYR A 290 -14.89 -9.68 -2.21
CA TYR A 290 -13.47 -9.99 -2.29
C TYR A 290 -13.02 -11.13 -1.37
N ILE A 291 -13.75 -11.46 -0.30
CA ILE A 291 -13.60 -12.73 0.41
C ILE A 291 -13.94 -13.89 -0.53
N SER A 292 -15.11 -13.82 -1.17
CA SER A 292 -15.59 -14.82 -2.12
C SER A 292 -14.68 -14.94 -3.35
N PHE A 293 -14.21 -13.82 -3.90
CA PHE A 293 -13.19 -13.79 -4.96
C PHE A 293 -11.89 -14.48 -4.55
N SER A 294 -11.42 -14.25 -3.34
CA SER A 294 -10.20 -14.90 -2.83
C SER A 294 -10.34 -16.43 -2.70
N ILE A 295 -11.58 -16.94 -2.58
CA ILE A 295 -11.88 -18.37 -2.48
C ILE A 295 -12.09 -18.99 -3.86
N ALA A 296 -12.98 -18.39 -4.68
CA ALA A 296 -13.48 -18.97 -5.93
C ALA A 296 -13.03 -18.20 -7.19
N GLU A 297 -12.14 -17.21 -7.04
CA GLU A 297 -11.64 -16.33 -8.09
C GLU A 297 -12.78 -15.49 -8.71
N ARG A 298 -12.64 -15.11 -9.99
CA ARG A 298 -13.57 -14.23 -10.69
C ARG A 298 -15.05 -14.64 -10.59
N PRO A 299 -15.42 -15.93 -10.69
CA PRO A 299 -16.81 -16.36 -10.55
C PRO A 299 -17.44 -16.07 -9.17
N GLY A 300 -16.61 -16.00 -8.12
CA GLY A 300 -17.09 -15.75 -6.75
C GLY A 300 -17.44 -14.28 -6.46
N LEU A 301 -16.96 -13.33 -7.28
CA LEU A 301 -17.11 -11.91 -6.97
C LEU A 301 -18.58 -11.48 -6.89
N ALA A 302 -19.37 -11.73 -7.93
CA ALA A 302 -20.75 -11.31 -8.00
C ALA A 302 -21.64 -11.97 -6.92
N PRO A 303 -21.60 -13.31 -6.70
CA PRO A 303 -22.33 -13.93 -5.59
C PRO A 303 -21.99 -13.34 -4.23
N GLY A 304 -20.69 -13.11 -3.96
CA GLY A 304 -20.24 -12.51 -2.71
C GLY A 304 -20.75 -11.08 -2.52
N MET A 305 -20.69 -10.22 -3.54
CA MET A 305 -21.20 -8.85 -3.47
C MET A 305 -22.71 -8.80 -3.25
N ILE A 306 -23.46 -9.60 -3.98
CA ILE A 306 -24.94 -9.64 -3.88
C ILE A 306 -25.37 -10.11 -2.49
N THR A 307 -24.80 -11.20 -2.00
CA THR A 307 -25.13 -11.74 -0.67
C THR A 307 -24.62 -10.82 0.46
N GLY A 308 -23.49 -10.14 0.26
CA GLY A 308 -23.02 -9.10 1.16
C GLY A 308 -23.98 -7.92 1.26
N LEU A 309 -24.59 -7.49 0.14
CA LEU A 309 -25.64 -6.47 0.12
C LEU A 309 -26.91 -6.95 0.84
N MET A 310 -27.32 -8.20 0.64
CA MET A 310 -28.45 -8.80 1.38
C MET A 310 -28.23 -8.76 2.89
N MET A 311 -27.04 -9.11 3.38
CA MET A 311 -26.68 -9.05 4.80
C MET A 311 -26.64 -7.61 5.32
N SER A 312 -26.15 -6.66 4.53
CA SER A 312 -26.16 -5.24 4.88
C SER A 312 -27.58 -4.71 5.07
N ASN A 313 -28.46 -4.99 4.12
CA ASN A 313 -29.87 -4.57 4.17
C ASN A 313 -30.66 -5.26 5.29
N GLY A 314 -30.24 -6.45 5.70
CA GLY A 314 -30.87 -7.22 6.78
C GLY A 314 -30.31 -6.94 8.18
N ASN A 315 -29.56 -5.86 8.38
CA ASN A 315 -28.96 -5.47 9.66
C ASN A 315 -28.01 -6.52 10.28
N ALA A 316 -27.51 -7.47 9.49
CA ALA A 316 -26.52 -8.44 9.96
C ALA A 316 -25.11 -7.83 10.09
N GLY A 317 -24.94 -6.59 9.68
CA GLY A 317 -23.73 -5.78 9.85
C GLY A 317 -22.49 -6.37 9.19
N PHE A 318 -21.34 -5.97 9.72
CA PHE A 318 -20.03 -6.38 9.23
C PHE A 318 -19.80 -7.90 9.34
N LEU A 319 -20.27 -8.51 10.44
CA LEU A 319 -20.18 -9.96 10.67
C LEU A 319 -20.95 -10.74 9.61
N GLY A 320 -22.16 -10.28 9.27
CA GLY A 320 -22.95 -10.85 8.18
C GLY A 320 -22.23 -10.79 6.84
N GLY A 321 -21.57 -9.68 6.54
CA GLY A 321 -20.76 -9.52 5.34
C GLY A 321 -19.59 -10.51 5.24
N ILE A 322 -18.88 -10.76 6.34
CA ILE A 322 -17.82 -11.79 6.39
C ILE A 322 -18.41 -13.16 6.07
N LEU A 323 -19.48 -13.55 6.76
CA LEU A 323 -20.13 -14.85 6.56
C LEU A 323 -20.66 -15.02 5.14
N ALA A 324 -21.28 -13.98 4.58
CA ALA A 324 -21.75 -13.97 3.19
C ALA A 324 -20.61 -14.24 2.21
N GLY A 325 -19.46 -13.60 2.41
CA GLY A 325 -18.27 -13.79 1.58
C GLY A 325 -17.75 -15.23 1.60
N PHE A 326 -17.65 -15.85 2.77
CA PHE A 326 -17.24 -17.24 2.90
C PHE A 326 -18.27 -18.21 2.31
N ILE A 327 -19.53 -18.07 2.66
CA ILE A 327 -20.63 -18.91 2.17
C ILE A 327 -20.67 -18.88 0.64
N SER A 328 -20.71 -17.69 0.05
CA SER A 328 -20.77 -17.52 -1.40
C SER A 328 -19.53 -18.05 -2.10
N GLY A 329 -18.33 -17.85 -1.52
CA GLY A 329 -17.09 -18.34 -2.08
C GLY A 329 -17.04 -19.86 -2.15
N TYR A 330 -17.37 -20.55 -1.05
CA TYR A 330 -17.38 -22.02 -1.03
C TYR A 330 -18.51 -22.62 -1.88
N ILE A 331 -19.70 -22.02 -1.88
CA ILE A 331 -20.79 -22.43 -2.79
C ILE A 331 -20.33 -22.31 -4.24
N THR A 332 -19.72 -21.21 -4.62
CA THR A 332 -19.22 -21.01 -5.98
C THR A 332 -18.17 -22.07 -6.35
N LEU A 333 -17.27 -22.47 -5.45
CA LEU A 333 -16.35 -23.58 -5.69
C LEU A 333 -17.06 -24.90 -5.94
N ILE A 334 -18.12 -25.18 -5.17
CA ILE A 334 -18.92 -26.40 -5.32
C ILE A 334 -19.64 -26.37 -6.68
N VAL A 335 -20.32 -25.27 -7.00
CA VAL A 335 -21.00 -25.07 -8.28
C VAL A 335 -20.03 -25.24 -9.44
N LYS A 336 -18.85 -24.65 -9.39
CA LYS A 336 -17.79 -24.79 -10.40
C LYS A 336 -17.43 -26.27 -10.61
N LYS A 337 -17.13 -27.01 -9.53
CA LYS A 337 -16.76 -28.42 -9.60
C LYS A 337 -17.86 -29.30 -10.19
N ILE A 338 -19.12 -29.02 -9.85
CA ILE A 338 -20.27 -29.79 -10.34
C ILE A 338 -20.53 -29.48 -11.80
N SER A 339 -20.61 -28.20 -12.16
CA SER A 339 -20.89 -27.75 -13.53
C SER A 339 -19.82 -28.22 -14.53
N ASP A 340 -18.53 -28.22 -14.13
CA ASP A 340 -17.43 -28.71 -14.99
C ASP A 340 -17.49 -30.22 -15.27
N LYS A 341 -18.20 -30.98 -14.40
CA LYS A 341 -18.43 -32.42 -14.61
C LYS A 341 -19.65 -32.71 -15.47
N ILE A 342 -20.71 -31.90 -15.34
CA ILE A 342 -22.00 -32.15 -15.98
C ILE A 342 -22.03 -31.54 -17.38
N ILE A 343 -21.45 -30.37 -17.59
CA ILE A 343 -21.55 -29.64 -18.85
C ILE A 343 -20.51 -30.18 -19.85
N PRO A 344 -20.94 -30.58 -21.05
CA PRO A 344 -20.07 -31.09 -22.11
C PRO A 344 -18.95 -30.11 -22.48
N SER A 345 -17.82 -30.63 -22.94
CA SER A 345 -16.61 -29.85 -23.24
C SER A 345 -16.81 -28.71 -24.26
N ASN A 346 -17.70 -28.93 -25.25
CA ASN A 346 -18.07 -27.94 -26.27
C ASN A 346 -18.90 -26.75 -25.73
N LEU A 347 -19.57 -26.91 -24.58
CA LEU A 347 -20.37 -25.86 -23.94
C LEU A 347 -19.69 -25.23 -22.72
N ARG A 348 -18.52 -25.68 -22.33
CA ARG A 348 -17.82 -25.17 -21.12
C ARG A 348 -17.51 -23.67 -21.14
N GLY A 349 -17.46 -23.06 -22.32
CA GLY A 349 -17.29 -21.60 -22.46
C GLY A 349 -18.42 -20.78 -21.84
N ILE A 350 -19.61 -21.36 -21.66
CA ILE A 350 -20.77 -20.71 -21.05
C ILE A 350 -20.66 -20.66 -19.52
N ASN A 351 -19.93 -21.61 -18.92
CA ASN A 351 -19.82 -21.76 -17.46
C ASN A 351 -19.39 -20.50 -16.72
N PRO A 352 -18.28 -19.81 -17.09
CA PRO A 352 -17.82 -18.64 -16.35
C PRO A 352 -18.75 -17.43 -16.43
N VAL A 353 -19.52 -17.32 -17.52
CA VAL A 353 -20.36 -16.15 -17.80
C VAL A 353 -21.78 -16.32 -17.24
N LEU A 354 -22.34 -17.52 -17.33
CA LEU A 354 -23.72 -17.78 -16.96
C LEU A 354 -23.84 -18.78 -15.80
N THR A 355 -23.33 -20.00 -15.95
CA THR A 355 -23.65 -21.11 -15.05
C THR A 355 -23.12 -20.87 -13.63
N TYR A 356 -21.85 -20.49 -13.50
CA TYR A 356 -21.26 -20.28 -12.18
C TYR A 356 -21.88 -19.09 -11.44
N PRO A 357 -21.98 -17.86 -12.01
CA PRO A 357 -22.57 -16.75 -11.28
C PRO A 357 -24.06 -16.99 -10.98
N PHE A 358 -24.85 -17.46 -11.96
CA PHE A 358 -26.27 -17.66 -11.81
C PHE A 358 -26.62 -18.66 -10.70
N LEU A 359 -26.09 -19.88 -10.77
CA LEU A 359 -26.37 -20.91 -9.76
C LEU A 359 -25.79 -20.54 -8.39
N SER A 360 -24.60 -19.92 -8.37
CA SER A 360 -23.99 -19.50 -7.10
C SER A 360 -24.79 -18.40 -6.42
N VAL A 361 -25.30 -17.41 -7.18
CA VAL A 361 -26.15 -16.34 -6.62
C VAL A 361 -27.43 -16.92 -6.03
N ILE A 362 -28.12 -17.80 -6.75
CA ILE A 362 -29.38 -18.39 -6.27
C ILE A 362 -29.12 -19.21 -5.00
N ILE A 363 -28.18 -20.15 -5.04
CA ILE A 363 -27.95 -21.08 -3.92
C ILE A 363 -27.44 -20.32 -2.70
N SER A 364 -26.44 -19.43 -2.87
CA SER A 364 -25.93 -18.63 -1.75
C SER A 364 -26.95 -17.61 -1.26
N GLY A 365 -27.75 -17.01 -2.16
CA GLY A 365 -28.81 -16.06 -1.80
C GLY A 365 -29.89 -16.70 -0.94
N ILE A 366 -30.37 -17.90 -1.29
CA ILE A 366 -31.35 -18.65 -0.50
C ILE A 366 -30.76 -19.01 0.88
N LEU A 367 -29.51 -19.49 0.92
CA LEU A 367 -28.86 -19.83 2.18
C LEU A 367 -28.68 -18.62 3.08
N ILE A 368 -28.27 -17.48 2.50
CA ILE A 368 -28.14 -16.23 3.23
C ILE A 368 -29.50 -15.75 3.76
N TYR A 369 -30.54 -15.84 2.96
CA TYR A 369 -31.89 -15.47 3.40
C TYR A 369 -32.33 -16.25 4.64
N VAL A 370 -32.07 -17.57 4.69
CA VAL A 370 -32.40 -18.41 5.84
C VAL A 370 -31.52 -18.10 7.05
N THR A 371 -30.25 -17.76 6.84
CA THR A 371 -29.28 -17.49 7.93
C THR A 371 -29.29 -16.04 8.41
N LEU A 372 -30.03 -15.15 7.73
CA LEU A 372 -30.04 -13.70 8.04
C LEU A 372 -30.49 -13.42 9.48
N SER A 373 -31.64 -13.96 9.90
CA SER A 373 -32.21 -13.72 11.24
C SER A 373 -31.31 -14.20 12.38
N PRO A 374 -30.75 -15.43 12.37
CA PRO A 374 -29.80 -15.85 13.38
C PRO A 374 -28.55 -14.96 13.46
N ILE A 375 -28.01 -14.53 12.31
CA ILE A 375 -26.81 -13.70 12.26
C ILE A 375 -27.08 -12.29 12.77
N SER A 376 -28.22 -11.71 12.41
CA SER A 376 -28.65 -10.41 12.94
C SER A 376 -28.83 -10.44 14.46
N PHE A 377 -29.42 -11.51 14.99
CA PHE A 377 -29.55 -11.71 16.45
C PHE A 377 -28.18 -11.81 17.15
N ILE A 378 -27.21 -12.52 16.56
CA ILE A 378 -25.85 -12.60 17.11
C ILE A 378 -25.19 -11.20 17.09
N ASN A 379 -25.33 -10.46 15.99
CA ASN A 379 -24.79 -9.12 15.86
C ASN A 379 -25.39 -8.16 16.91
N GLU A 380 -26.69 -8.22 17.13
CA GLU A 380 -27.40 -7.45 18.16
C GLU A 380 -26.96 -7.86 19.57
N SER A 381 -26.80 -9.16 19.84
CA SER A 381 -26.33 -9.67 21.13
C SER A 381 -24.91 -9.20 21.46
N ILE A 382 -24.00 -9.23 20.48
CA ILE A 382 -22.65 -8.69 20.64
C ILE A 382 -22.71 -7.19 20.92
N THR A 383 -23.54 -6.46 20.17
CA THR A 383 -23.75 -5.02 20.37
C THR A 383 -24.21 -4.72 21.79
N ASN A 384 -25.21 -5.44 22.27
CA ASN A 384 -25.77 -5.27 23.62
C ASN A 384 -24.73 -5.61 24.71
N MET A 385 -23.93 -6.66 24.50
CA MET A 385 -22.84 -7.01 25.42
C MET A 385 -21.78 -5.90 25.49
N LEU A 386 -21.38 -5.35 24.34
CA LEU A 386 -20.38 -4.28 24.28
C LEU A 386 -20.90 -2.96 24.83
N ASN A 387 -22.18 -2.67 24.65
CA ASN A 387 -22.81 -1.49 25.24
C ASN A 387 -22.92 -1.55 26.77
N GLN A 388 -22.87 -2.76 27.35
CA GLN A 388 -22.80 -2.96 28.79
C GLN A 388 -21.40 -2.75 29.36
N LEU A 389 -20.34 -2.78 28.51
CA LEU A 389 -19.00 -2.45 28.97
C LEU A 389 -18.94 -0.97 29.37
N SER A 390 -18.45 -0.69 30.55
CA SER A 390 -18.33 0.67 31.08
C SER A 390 -17.05 0.86 31.88
N GLY A 391 -16.64 2.10 32.05
CA GLY A 391 -15.51 2.48 32.90
C GLY A 391 -14.20 1.75 32.53
N THR A 392 -13.57 1.12 33.49
CA THR A 392 -12.27 0.48 33.35
C THR A 392 -12.23 -0.65 32.30
N ASN A 393 -13.30 -1.43 32.18
CA ASN A 393 -13.36 -2.51 31.18
C ASN A 393 -13.33 -1.98 29.75
N MET A 394 -14.03 -0.88 29.49
CA MET A 394 -13.97 -0.22 28.19
C MET A 394 -12.59 0.40 27.94
N ALA A 395 -11.95 0.96 28.95
CA ALA A 395 -10.60 1.53 28.84
C ALA A 395 -9.55 0.44 28.54
N ILE A 396 -9.65 -0.76 29.16
CA ILE A 396 -8.79 -1.90 28.85
C ILE A 396 -8.99 -2.36 27.39
N LEU A 397 -10.25 -2.46 26.95
CA LEU A 397 -10.54 -2.75 25.54
C LEU A 397 -9.92 -1.71 24.61
N GLY A 398 -10.06 -0.42 24.94
CA GLY A 398 -9.43 0.68 24.19
C GLY A 398 -7.90 0.57 24.15
N ALA A 399 -7.26 0.20 25.26
CA ALA A 399 -5.82 -0.05 25.31
C ALA A 399 -5.40 -1.20 24.38
N LEU A 400 -6.13 -2.32 24.42
CA LEU A 400 -5.87 -3.46 23.56
C LEU A 400 -5.99 -3.07 22.07
N LEU A 401 -7.10 -2.47 21.71
CA LEU A 401 -7.38 -2.06 20.31
C LEU A 401 -6.40 -1.02 19.81
N GLY A 402 -6.09 -0.02 20.62
CA GLY A 402 -5.07 0.99 20.31
C GLY A 402 -3.69 0.35 20.09
N GLY A 403 -3.27 -0.56 20.98
CA GLY A 403 -2.00 -1.29 20.87
C GLY A 403 -1.92 -2.17 19.62
N MET A 404 -3.02 -2.84 19.24
CA MET A 404 -3.10 -3.64 18.02
C MET A 404 -2.79 -2.82 16.76
N MET A 405 -3.12 -1.54 16.74
CA MET A 405 -2.83 -0.65 15.60
C MET A 405 -1.33 -0.46 15.34
N ALA A 406 -0.50 -0.63 16.38
CA ALA A 406 0.94 -0.41 16.32
C ALA A 406 1.78 -1.69 16.18
N ILE A 407 1.20 -2.89 16.24
CA ILE A 407 1.94 -4.16 16.19
C ILE A 407 2.61 -4.36 14.83
N ASP A 408 1.89 -4.12 13.76
CA ASP A 408 2.34 -4.40 12.39
C ASP A 408 2.00 -3.26 11.39
N MET A 409 1.52 -2.12 11.90
CA MET A 409 1.43 -0.81 11.20
C MET A 409 0.87 -0.90 9.78
N GLY A 410 -0.38 -1.35 9.65
CA GLY A 410 -1.05 -1.61 8.38
C GLY A 410 -1.02 -3.08 7.96
N GLY A 411 -0.46 -3.94 8.78
CA GLY A 411 -0.47 -5.38 8.61
C GLY A 411 -1.75 -6.06 9.11
N PRO A 412 -1.70 -7.38 9.30
CA PRO A 412 -2.87 -8.19 9.66
C PRO A 412 -3.52 -7.84 10.99
N VAL A 413 -2.75 -7.52 12.02
CA VAL A 413 -3.28 -7.21 13.36
C VAL A 413 -3.94 -5.82 13.38
N ASN A 414 -3.28 -4.84 12.76
CA ASN A 414 -3.83 -3.50 12.54
C ASN A 414 -5.17 -3.58 11.80
N LYS A 415 -5.24 -4.33 10.69
CA LYS A 415 -6.47 -4.50 9.91
C LYS A 415 -7.57 -5.21 10.68
N ALA A 416 -7.25 -6.16 11.54
CA ALA A 416 -8.23 -6.84 12.38
C ALA A 416 -8.85 -5.88 13.40
N ALA A 417 -8.03 -5.04 14.07
CA ALA A 417 -8.52 -4.01 14.96
C ALA A 417 -9.41 -3.01 14.22
N TYR A 418 -8.96 -2.54 13.06
CA TYR A 418 -9.72 -1.60 12.23
C TYR A 418 -11.07 -2.19 11.79
N ALA A 419 -11.08 -3.43 11.29
CA ALA A 419 -12.31 -4.13 10.90
C ALA A 419 -13.28 -4.28 12.07
N PHE A 420 -12.77 -4.59 13.29
CA PHE A 420 -13.58 -4.60 14.50
C PHE A 420 -14.17 -3.21 14.80
N GLY A 421 -13.38 -2.14 14.68
CA GLY A 421 -13.85 -0.76 14.86
C GLY A 421 -14.98 -0.39 13.91
N ILE A 422 -14.88 -0.79 12.64
CA ILE A 422 -15.93 -0.59 11.63
C ILE A 422 -17.20 -1.39 12.00
N ALA A 423 -17.05 -2.63 12.46
CA ALA A 423 -18.18 -3.41 12.96
C ALA A 423 -18.89 -2.69 14.13
N MET A 424 -18.11 -2.07 15.03
CA MET A 424 -18.67 -1.32 16.17
C MET A 424 -19.39 -0.06 15.74
N ILE A 425 -18.91 0.67 14.72
CA ILE A 425 -19.65 1.79 14.14
C ILE A 425 -21.00 1.34 13.60
N THR A 426 -21.06 0.24 12.86
CA THR A 426 -22.33 -0.31 12.35
C THR A 426 -23.27 -0.75 13.46
N ALA A 427 -22.72 -1.17 14.60
CA ALA A 427 -23.44 -1.50 15.83
C ALA A 427 -23.78 -0.27 16.71
N LYS A 428 -23.50 0.95 16.23
CA LYS A 428 -23.71 2.22 16.94
C LYS A 428 -22.96 2.34 18.28
N ASN A 429 -21.84 1.61 18.41
CA ASN A 429 -20.89 1.75 19.52
C ASN A 429 -19.62 2.40 19.02
N TYR A 430 -19.42 3.67 19.28
CA TYR A 430 -18.39 4.52 18.67
C TYR A 430 -17.09 4.62 19.47
N ILE A 431 -17.08 4.23 20.74
CA ILE A 431 -15.92 4.33 21.64
C ILE A 431 -14.76 3.44 21.19
N PRO A 432 -14.95 2.17 20.80
CA PRO A 432 -13.86 1.32 20.36
C PRO A 432 -13.16 1.88 19.12
N HIS A 433 -13.91 2.44 18.18
CA HIS A 433 -13.34 3.03 16.97
C HIS A 433 -12.55 4.31 17.25
N ALA A 434 -12.99 5.13 18.18
CA ALA A 434 -12.24 6.30 18.64
C ALA A 434 -10.85 5.91 19.20
N SER A 435 -10.79 4.82 19.98
CA SER A 435 -9.54 4.27 20.53
C SER A 435 -8.61 3.70 19.44
N ILE A 436 -9.19 3.03 18.44
CA ILE A 436 -8.46 2.50 17.28
C ILE A 436 -7.87 3.65 16.46
N MET A 437 -8.67 4.68 16.19
CA MET A 437 -8.19 5.81 15.39
C MET A 437 -7.10 6.59 16.14
N ALA A 438 -7.28 6.87 17.42
CA ALA A 438 -6.24 7.47 18.26
C ALA A 438 -4.96 6.61 18.24
N GLY A 439 -5.11 5.30 18.49
CA GLY A 439 -3.99 4.34 18.50
C GLY A 439 -3.22 4.27 17.17
N GLY A 440 -3.90 4.40 16.04
CA GLY A 440 -3.27 4.39 14.72
C GLY A 440 -2.60 5.71 14.34
N MET A 441 -3.04 6.85 14.90
CA MET A 441 -2.41 8.16 14.69
C MET A 441 -1.10 8.33 15.49
N ILE A 442 -0.99 7.65 16.62
CA ILE A 442 0.12 7.80 17.59
C ILE A 442 1.48 7.38 17.04
N PRO A 443 1.68 6.20 16.42
CA PRO A 443 2.99 5.78 15.95
C PRO A 443 3.65 6.78 15.01
N PRO A 444 3.02 7.26 13.92
CA PRO A 444 3.67 8.21 13.03
C PRO A 444 3.91 9.57 13.70
N ILE A 445 2.99 10.08 14.52
CA ILE A 445 3.21 11.33 15.26
C ILE A 445 4.34 11.16 16.27
N GLY A 446 4.40 10.03 16.98
CA GLY A 446 5.48 9.72 17.93
C GLY A 446 6.85 9.65 17.25
N ILE A 447 6.96 8.99 16.09
CA ILE A 447 8.18 8.99 15.27
C ILE A 447 8.55 10.40 14.82
N ALA A 448 7.58 11.18 14.35
CA ALA A 448 7.82 12.56 13.91
C ALA A 448 8.40 13.42 15.04
N ILE A 449 7.86 13.31 16.25
CA ILE A 449 8.37 13.99 17.44
C ILE A 449 9.76 13.44 17.80
N ALA A 450 9.97 12.12 17.81
CA ALA A 450 11.25 11.51 18.14
C ALA A 450 12.37 11.97 17.22
N THR A 451 12.14 11.96 15.89
CA THR A 451 13.11 12.41 14.88
C THR A 451 13.42 13.90 14.96
N SER A 452 12.46 14.70 15.42
CA SER A 452 12.63 16.14 15.63
C SER A 452 13.44 16.48 16.88
N LEU A 453 13.21 15.76 18.00
CA LEU A 453 13.84 16.04 19.29
C LEU A 453 15.19 15.33 19.47
N PHE A 454 15.28 14.06 19.07
CA PHE A 454 16.46 13.23 19.31
C PHE A 454 17.33 13.09 18.05
N LYS A 455 17.72 14.22 17.44
CA LYS A 455 18.43 14.30 16.15
C LYS A 455 19.67 13.40 16.04
N ASN A 456 20.38 13.15 17.15
CA ASN A 456 21.60 12.33 17.18
C ASN A 456 21.33 10.81 17.11
N ARG A 457 20.07 10.41 17.15
CA ARG A 457 19.63 9.02 17.09
C ARG A 457 19.06 8.61 15.73
N PHE A 458 18.97 9.56 14.80
CA PHE A 458 18.36 9.37 13.49
C PHE A 458 19.25 9.91 12.39
N SER A 459 19.38 9.19 11.27
CA SER A 459 20.08 9.66 10.08
C SER A 459 19.40 10.90 9.48
N LYS A 460 20.06 11.55 8.54
CA LYS A 460 19.47 12.72 7.85
C LYS A 460 18.22 12.30 7.07
N GLU A 461 18.26 11.14 6.42
CA GLU A 461 17.16 10.54 5.65
C GLU A 461 16.00 10.17 6.56
N GLU A 462 16.27 9.54 7.72
CA GLU A 462 15.24 9.23 8.72
C GLU A 462 14.55 10.50 9.24
N ARG A 463 15.30 11.60 9.46
CA ARG A 463 14.72 12.87 9.93
C ARG A 463 13.82 13.52 8.87
N GLU A 464 14.19 13.47 7.59
CA GLU A 464 13.32 13.98 6.53
C GLU A 464 12.04 13.13 6.39
N SER A 465 12.17 11.80 6.42
CA SER A 465 11.02 10.90 6.44
C SER A 465 10.14 11.11 7.69
N GLY A 466 10.74 11.41 8.83
CA GLY A 466 10.03 11.72 10.08
C GLY A 466 9.13 12.96 9.98
N LYS A 467 9.52 13.97 9.19
CA LYS A 467 8.66 15.15 8.98
C LYS A 467 7.35 14.78 8.25
N VAL A 468 7.42 13.85 7.30
CA VAL A 468 6.23 13.37 6.58
C VAL A 468 5.29 12.62 7.52
N CYS A 469 5.81 11.97 8.55
CA CYS A 469 5.02 11.25 9.54
C CYS A 469 4.06 12.15 10.35
N TYR A 470 4.33 13.46 10.50
CA TYR A 470 3.35 14.39 11.09
C TYR A 470 2.06 14.40 10.27
N PHE A 471 2.18 14.54 8.97
CA PHE A 471 1.02 14.58 8.08
C PHE A 471 0.33 13.21 8.00
N LEU A 472 1.10 12.14 7.83
CA LEU A 472 0.54 10.79 7.76
C LEU A 472 -0.21 10.42 9.05
N GLY A 473 0.37 10.75 10.22
CA GLY A 473 -0.28 10.53 11.50
C GLY A 473 -1.55 11.35 11.68
N ALA A 474 -1.54 12.62 11.28
CA ALA A 474 -2.73 13.46 11.28
C ALA A 474 -3.84 12.88 10.39
N CYS A 475 -3.50 12.24 9.29
CA CYS A 475 -4.45 11.58 8.37
C CYS A 475 -4.84 10.15 8.80
N PHE A 476 -4.40 9.64 9.95
CA PHE A 476 -4.63 8.25 10.38
C PHE A 476 -3.98 7.21 9.43
N ILE A 477 -2.77 7.50 8.95
CA ILE A 477 -1.99 6.61 8.08
C ILE A 477 -0.80 6.06 8.87
N THR A 478 -0.89 4.83 9.35
CA THR A 478 0.11 4.18 10.21
C THR A 478 1.35 3.71 9.46
N GLU A 479 1.25 3.49 8.16
CA GLU A 479 2.29 2.94 7.31
C GLU A 479 3.55 3.81 7.22
N GLY A 480 3.45 5.10 7.54
CA GLY A 480 4.60 6.01 7.59
C GLY A 480 5.71 5.58 8.56
N VAL A 481 5.38 4.75 9.55
CA VAL A 481 6.34 4.24 10.54
C VAL A 481 7.12 3.01 10.05
N ILE A 482 6.64 2.33 9.00
CA ILE A 482 7.22 1.07 8.54
C ILE A 482 8.73 1.14 8.30
N PRO A 483 9.30 2.18 7.65
CA PRO A 483 10.75 2.27 7.46
C PRO A 483 11.53 2.27 8.79
N PHE A 484 11.02 2.96 9.80
CA PHE A 484 11.63 3.03 11.12
C PHE A 484 11.51 1.72 11.89
N ALA A 485 10.33 1.08 11.83
CA ALA A 485 10.10 -0.23 12.42
C ALA A 485 10.94 -1.33 11.75
N ALA A 486 11.18 -1.24 10.45
CA ALA A 486 12.03 -2.18 9.72
C ALA A 486 13.52 -1.99 10.06
N SER A 487 13.97 -0.76 10.28
CA SER A 487 15.37 -0.48 10.65
C SER A 487 15.72 -0.89 12.08
N ASP A 488 14.79 -0.78 13.03
CA ASP A 488 14.99 -1.10 14.45
C ASP A 488 13.72 -1.65 15.10
N PRO A 489 13.27 -2.89 14.73
CA PRO A 489 11.99 -3.42 15.15
C PRO A 489 11.87 -3.62 16.66
N LEU A 490 12.97 -4.02 17.31
CA LEU A 490 12.98 -4.33 18.74
C LEU A 490 12.78 -3.12 19.65
N ARG A 491 13.02 -1.91 19.15
CA ARG A 491 12.86 -0.66 19.91
C ARG A 491 11.64 0.14 19.46
N VAL A 492 11.43 0.23 18.15
CA VAL A 492 10.35 1.03 17.57
C VAL A 492 8.99 0.39 17.84
N ILE A 493 8.83 -0.91 17.55
CA ILE A 493 7.53 -1.57 17.67
C ILE A 493 7.00 -1.56 19.11
N PRO A 494 7.78 -1.98 20.15
CA PRO A 494 7.28 -1.95 21.52
C PRO A 494 6.94 -0.53 22.00
N ALA A 495 7.76 0.48 21.64
CA ALA A 495 7.49 1.86 22.00
C ALA A 495 6.17 2.37 21.37
N CYS A 496 5.91 2.04 20.11
CA CYS A 496 4.66 2.37 19.43
C CYS A 496 3.47 1.65 20.07
N ILE A 497 3.60 0.36 20.42
CA ILE A 497 2.53 -0.41 21.08
C ILE A 497 2.17 0.25 22.41
N LEU A 498 3.15 0.57 23.24
CA LEU A 498 2.90 1.18 24.56
C LEU A 498 2.22 2.55 24.44
N GLY A 499 2.70 3.40 23.53
CA GLY A 499 2.06 4.71 23.28
C GLY A 499 0.66 4.58 22.74
N SER A 500 0.44 3.71 21.75
CA SER A 500 -0.89 3.48 21.17
C SER A 500 -1.87 2.85 22.16
N SER A 501 -1.40 1.93 23.01
CA SER A 501 -2.20 1.37 24.10
C SER A 501 -2.61 2.44 25.09
N LEU A 502 -1.69 3.32 25.49
CA LEU A 502 -2.00 4.43 26.40
C LEU A 502 -3.03 5.38 25.78
N GLY A 503 -2.84 5.78 24.52
CA GLY A 503 -3.80 6.66 23.86
C GLY A 503 -5.17 6.03 23.70
N GLY A 504 -5.25 4.76 23.33
CA GLY A 504 -6.50 4.01 23.25
C GLY A 504 -7.19 3.89 24.62
N PHE A 505 -6.41 3.64 25.68
CA PHE A 505 -6.90 3.62 27.07
C PHE A 505 -7.54 4.96 27.48
N ILE A 506 -6.81 6.05 27.27
CA ILE A 506 -7.30 7.40 27.63
C ILE A 506 -8.54 7.74 26.83
N SER A 507 -8.55 7.51 25.52
CA SER A 507 -9.70 7.75 24.64
C SER A 507 -10.96 7.05 25.16
N ALA A 508 -10.86 5.75 25.46
CA ALA A 508 -11.98 4.97 25.96
C ALA A 508 -12.40 5.35 27.39
N LEU A 509 -11.44 5.65 28.28
CA LEU A 509 -11.71 6.06 29.66
C LEU A 509 -12.57 7.33 29.72
N PHE A 510 -12.27 8.28 28.83
CA PHE A 510 -13.04 9.53 28.71
C PHE A 510 -14.23 9.44 27.75
N LYS A 511 -14.61 8.22 27.34
CA LYS A 511 -15.76 7.94 26.49
C LYS A 511 -15.77 8.80 25.22
N VAL A 512 -14.60 8.91 24.58
CA VAL A 512 -14.52 9.60 23.30
C VAL A 512 -15.25 8.77 22.26
N GLU A 513 -16.08 9.39 21.44
CA GLU A 513 -16.83 8.73 20.38
C GLU A 513 -16.46 9.30 19.02
N VAL A 514 -16.23 8.42 18.04
CA VAL A 514 -15.94 8.77 16.65
C VAL A 514 -16.92 8.07 15.74
N ILE A 515 -17.80 8.84 15.13
CA ILE A 515 -18.87 8.36 14.25
C ILE A 515 -18.33 8.05 12.85
N ALA A 516 -17.32 8.80 12.39
CA ALA A 516 -16.75 8.64 11.07
C ALA A 516 -15.83 7.43 11.02
N PRO A 517 -15.90 6.62 9.95
CA PRO A 517 -15.09 5.40 9.83
C PRO A 517 -13.61 5.67 9.56
N HIS A 518 -13.26 6.86 9.06
CA HIS A 518 -11.89 7.31 8.79
C HIS A 518 -11.84 8.83 8.78
N GLY A 519 -10.63 9.42 8.70
CA GLY A 519 -10.45 10.87 8.52
C GLY A 519 -9.39 11.51 9.40
N GLY A 520 -8.93 10.85 10.46
CA GLY A 520 -7.90 11.40 11.35
C GLY A 520 -8.29 12.77 11.90
N ILE A 521 -7.41 13.77 11.78
CA ILE A 521 -7.66 15.13 12.29
C ILE A 521 -8.85 15.82 11.63
N PHE A 522 -9.21 15.45 10.41
CA PHE A 522 -10.33 16.08 9.68
C PHE A 522 -11.70 15.82 10.31
N ILE A 523 -11.83 14.77 11.13
CA ILE A 523 -13.08 14.47 11.81
C ILE A 523 -13.22 15.19 13.16
N LEU A 524 -12.23 15.95 13.59
CA LEU A 524 -12.21 16.60 14.90
C LEU A 524 -13.51 17.37 15.23
N PRO A 525 -14.15 18.07 14.29
CA PRO A 525 -15.40 18.80 14.56
C PRO A 525 -16.58 17.90 14.96
N ILE A 526 -16.53 16.61 14.64
CA ILE A 526 -17.63 15.65 14.90
C ILE A 526 -17.27 14.60 15.96
N VAL A 527 -16.11 14.71 16.56
CA VAL A 527 -15.69 13.84 17.66
C VAL A 527 -16.42 14.28 18.93
N ALA A 528 -17.09 13.35 19.59
CA ALA A 528 -17.58 13.62 20.94
C ALA A 528 -16.39 13.66 21.89
N ASN A 529 -16.27 14.74 22.65
CA ASN A 529 -15.16 15.03 23.55
C ASN A 529 -13.79 15.19 22.82
N PRO A 530 -13.69 16.15 21.87
CA PRO A 530 -12.51 16.31 21.01
C PRO A 530 -11.23 16.65 21.78
N LEU A 531 -11.36 17.41 22.90
CA LEU A 531 -10.21 17.77 23.73
C LEU A 531 -9.54 16.53 24.33
N MET A 532 -10.31 15.60 24.88
CA MET A 532 -9.78 14.37 25.45
C MET A 532 -9.22 13.43 24.38
N TRP A 533 -9.79 13.46 23.17
CA TRP A 533 -9.22 12.73 22.04
C TRP A 533 -7.84 13.25 21.63
N ILE A 534 -7.69 14.58 21.51
CA ILE A 534 -6.38 15.22 21.24
C ILE A 534 -5.38 14.89 22.36
N ILE A 535 -5.79 15.00 23.63
CA ILE A 535 -4.94 14.66 24.77
C ILE A 535 -4.50 13.18 24.69
N SER A 536 -5.39 12.27 24.34
CA SER A 536 -5.06 10.84 24.21
C SER A 536 -4.00 10.59 23.13
N ILE A 537 -4.14 11.23 21.97
CA ILE A 537 -3.18 11.13 20.86
C ILE A 537 -1.84 11.74 21.25
N LEU A 538 -1.84 12.93 21.82
CA LEU A 538 -0.61 13.62 22.24
C LEU A 538 0.13 12.85 23.35
N ALA A 539 -0.58 12.41 24.39
CA ALA A 539 0.02 11.63 25.48
C ALA A 539 0.69 10.34 24.95
N GLY A 540 -0.01 9.58 24.13
CA GLY A 540 0.54 8.37 23.50
C GLY A 540 1.73 8.68 22.58
N SER A 541 1.66 9.74 21.78
CA SER A 541 2.73 10.16 20.87
C SER A 541 3.98 10.62 21.61
N ILE A 542 3.82 11.38 22.69
CA ILE A 542 4.94 11.83 23.55
C ILE A 542 5.62 10.62 24.19
N ILE A 543 4.87 9.68 24.76
CA ILE A 543 5.42 8.46 25.35
C ILE A 543 6.17 7.63 24.29
N THR A 544 5.58 7.45 23.10
CA THR A 544 6.25 6.80 21.97
C THR A 544 7.57 7.47 21.64
N ALA A 545 7.57 8.81 21.51
CA ALA A 545 8.75 9.59 21.17
C ALA A 545 9.86 9.49 22.24
N ILE A 546 9.49 9.58 23.50
CA ILE A 546 10.41 9.45 24.63
C ILE A 546 11.02 8.06 24.66
N LEU A 547 10.22 7.00 24.57
CA LEU A 547 10.71 5.63 24.59
C LEU A 547 11.68 5.37 23.42
N ILE A 548 11.34 5.77 22.19
CA ILE A 548 12.23 5.63 21.04
C ILE A 548 13.49 6.45 21.24
N GLY A 549 13.38 7.68 21.72
CA GLY A 549 14.50 8.57 21.97
C GLY A 549 15.51 8.01 22.98
N PHE A 550 15.05 7.30 24.01
CA PHE A 550 15.93 6.66 24.99
C PHE A 550 16.44 5.29 24.53
N LEU A 551 15.62 4.49 23.89
CA LEU A 551 15.96 3.12 23.50
C LEU A 551 16.87 3.06 22.27
N LYS A 552 16.68 3.93 21.27
CA LYS A 552 17.47 3.91 20.02
C LYS A 552 18.92 4.35 20.30
N LYS A 553 19.90 3.63 19.74
CA LYS A 553 21.32 3.92 19.91
C LYS A 553 21.73 5.24 19.25
N ASN A 554 22.75 5.89 19.77
CA ASN A 554 23.33 7.09 19.19
C ASN A 554 24.18 6.70 17.96
N ILE A 555 23.87 7.28 16.79
CA ILE A 555 24.56 6.99 15.52
C ILE A 555 26.07 7.24 15.61
N ILE A 556 26.49 8.28 16.33
CA ILE A 556 27.91 8.61 16.49
C ILE A 556 28.70 7.52 17.27
N GLN A 557 28.04 6.87 18.23
CA GLN A 557 28.67 5.77 18.99
C GLN A 557 28.76 4.49 18.15
N GLU A 558 27.83 4.23 17.28
CA GLU A 558 27.80 3.05 16.41
C GLU A 558 28.90 3.13 15.33
N TYR A 559 29.15 4.33 14.77
CA TYR A 559 30.26 4.56 13.84
C TYR A 559 31.63 4.41 14.55
N LYS A 560 31.77 4.86 15.79
CA LYS A 560 33.02 4.69 16.57
C LYS A 560 33.28 3.23 16.96
N LEU A 561 32.23 2.45 17.27
CA LEU A 561 32.42 1.02 17.58
C LEU A 561 32.80 0.22 16.33
N ASN A 562 32.13 0.46 15.20
CA ASN A 562 32.47 -0.24 13.96
C ASN A 562 33.84 0.12 13.39
N SER A 563 34.35 1.34 13.64
CA SER A 563 35.73 1.74 13.28
C SER A 563 36.83 1.21 14.23
N LEU A 564 36.47 0.63 15.37
CA LEU A 564 37.38 -0.04 16.29
C LEU A 564 37.50 -1.55 16.04
N TYR A 565 36.58 -2.13 15.26
CA TYR A 565 36.56 -3.55 14.90
C TYR A 565 36.81 -3.81 13.41
N SER A 566 37.04 -2.77 12.60
CA SER A 566 37.57 -2.82 11.23
C SER A 566 39.05 -2.49 11.18
#